data_e132fd83237e8c4469eb901039657259
#
_entry.id   e132fd83237e8c4469eb901039657259
#
_cell.length_a   1.000
_cell.length_b   1.000
_cell.length_c   1.000
_cell.angle_alpha   90.00
_cell.angle_beta   90.00
_cell.angle_gamma   90.00
#
_symmetry.space_group_name_H-M   'P 1'
#
loop_
_entity.id
_entity.type
_entity.pdbx_description
1 polymer ?
#
loop_
_entity_poly.entity_id
_entity_poly.type
_entity_poly.pdbx_seq_one_letter_code
_entity_poly.pdbx_strand_id
1 'polypeptide(L)'
;MNDMRKIIVTAVLAIAALTASAQKFALIDMEYILKNVPAYERANEQLNQVSKKWQAEVEALNTEAQTMYKNYQNEVVFLSQEQKKAKQDAIMQKEKEASDLKRRYFGPEGELFKKREALMTPIQEEIYNAVKDISDLRGYSLVVDRASDSWIIFGSPKIDISNEVLQKLGYAN
;
A
#
# COMPACT_ATOMS: atom_id res chain seq x y z
N MET A 1 6.88 12.77 67.49
CA MET A 1 5.70 12.65 66.61
C MET A 1 5.92 13.22 65.19
N ASN A 2 6.77 14.26 65.04
CA ASN A 2 7.06 14.83 63.70
C ASN A 2 7.94 13.97 62.80
N ASP A 3 8.90 13.22 63.36
CA ASP A 3 9.88 12.45 62.55
C ASP A 3 9.25 11.17 61.99
N MET A 4 8.35 10.51 62.72
CA MET A 4 7.60 9.36 62.24
C MET A 4 6.64 9.73 61.09
N ARG A 5 6.02 10.92 61.14
CA ARG A 5 5.23 11.46 60.02
C ARG A 5 6.09 11.74 58.77
N LYS A 6 7.29 12.30 58.93
CA LYS A 6 8.21 12.55 57.82
C LYS A 6 8.65 11.21 57.18
N ILE A 7 8.96 10.21 57.98
CA ILE A 7 9.33 8.86 57.45
C ILE A 7 8.19 8.24 56.69
N ILE A 8 6.95 8.31 57.18
CA ILE A 8 5.77 7.79 56.47
C ILE A 8 5.52 8.52 55.17
N VAL A 9 5.62 9.87 55.15
CA VAL A 9 5.44 10.68 53.93
C VAL A 9 6.52 10.36 52.91
N THR A 10 7.79 10.23 53.33
CA THR A 10 8.90 9.87 52.47
C THR A 10 8.72 8.45 51.86
N ALA A 11 8.29 7.51 52.66
CA ALA A 11 8.00 6.13 52.22
C ALA A 11 6.85 6.09 51.20
N VAL A 12 5.76 6.83 51.41
CA VAL A 12 4.63 6.94 50.49
C VAL A 12 5.05 7.60 49.16
N LEU A 13 5.86 8.67 49.21
CA LEU A 13 6.43 9.30 48.03
C LEU A 13 7.38 8.37 47.24
N ALA A 14 8.21 7.60 47.95
CA ALA A 14 9.09 6.62 47.33
C ALA A 14 8.31 5.48 46.64
N ILE A 15 7.20 5.00 47.23
CA ILE A 15 6.35 4.00 46.64
C ILE A 15 5.58 4.55 45.42
N ALA A 16 5.13 5.81 45.47
CA ALA A 16 4.49 6.48 44.34
C ALA A 16 5.44 6.68 43.14
N ALA A 17 6.74 6.90 43.42
CA ALA A 17 7.76 7.02 42.36
C ALA A 17 8.04 5.66 41.64
N LEU A 18 7.81 4.54 42.30
CA LEU A 18 8.02 3.21 41.72
C LEU A 18 6.90 2.77 40.74
N THR A 19 5.76 3.45 40.76
CA THR A 19 4.62 3.15 39.85
C THR A 19 4.60 3.99 38.57
N ALA A 20 5.57 4.87 38.38
CA ALA A 20 5.73 5.56 37.11
C ALA A 20 6.22 4.58 36.03
N SER A 21 5.34 3.76 35.50
CA SER A 21 5.62 2.97 34.31
C SER A 21 5.90 3.93 33.16
N ALA A 22 7.18 4.12 32.84
CA ALA A 22 7.55 4.89 31.68
C ALA A 22 6.88 4.24 30.44
N GLN A 23 6.02 5.00 29.78
CA GLN A 23 5.40 4.54 28.54
C GLN A 23 6.51 4.19 27.54
N LYS A 24 6.51 2.96 27.09
CA LYS A 24 7.50 2.49 26.11
C LYS A 24 6.95 2.72 24.72
N PHE A 25 7.77 3.30 23.88
CA PHE A 25 7.51 3.54 22.46
C PHE A 25 8.50 2.77 21.62
N ALA A 26 8.06 2.33 20.43
CA ALA A 26 8.94 1.74 19.44
C ALA A 26 8.71 2.39 18.07
N LEU A 27 9.69 2.23 17.20
CA LEU A 27 9.59 2.59 15.79
C LEU A 27 9.72 1.34 14.94
N ILE A 28 9.08 1.38 13.78
CA ILE A 28 9.32 0.45 12.67
C ILE A 28 9.60 1.26 11.40
N ASP A 29 10.21 0.62 10.44
CA ASP A 29 10.34 1.07 9.06
C ASP A 29 9.58 0.09 8.18
N MET A 30 8.33 0.42 7.86
CA MET A 30 7.47 -0.45 7.07
C MET A 30 8.04 -0.70 5.67
N GLU A 31 8.68 0.30 5.07
CA GLU A 31 9.31 0.14 3.76
C GLU A 31 10.47 -0.86 3.80
N TYR A 32 11.31 -0.76 4.83
CA TYR A 32 12.40 -1.70 5.07
C TYR A 32 11.86 -3.12 5.32
N ILE A 33 10.84 -3.25 6.17
CA ILE A 33 10.23 -4.55 6.46
C ILE A 33 9.68 -5.16 5.17
N LEU A 34 8.85 -4.43 4.42
CA LEU A 34 8.24 -4.91 3.18
C LEU A 34 9.27 -5.36 2.14
N LYS A 35 10.37 -4.61 1.98
CA LYS A 35 11.47 -4.98 1.06
C LYS A 35 12.15 -6.30 1.42
N ASN A 36 12.09 -6.71 2.68
CA ASN A 36 12.68 -7.96 3.18
C ASN A 36 11.66 -9.10 3.33
N VAL A 37 10.39 -8.89 2.93
CA VAL A 37 9.33 -9.90 2.90
C VAL A 37 9.19 -10.46 1.49
N PRO A 38 9.57 -11.72 1.20
CA PRO A 38 9.53 -12.27 -0.17
C PRO A 38 8.13 -12.30 -0.79
N ALA A 39 7.07 -12.36 0.04
CA ALA A 39 5.69 -12.28 -0.43
C ALA A 39 5.37 -10.92 -1.07
N TYR A 40 5.96 -9.83 -0.56
CA TYR A 40 5.81 -8.49 -1.13
C TYR A 40 6.43 -8.36 -2.52
N GLU A 41 7.62 -8.92 -2.72
CA GLU A 41 8.27 -8.95 -4.04
C GLU A 41 7.42 -9.72 -5.06
N ARG A 42 6.99 -10.94 -4.70
CA ARG A 42 6.08 -11.74 -5.56
C ARG A 42 4.77 -11.02 -5.88
N ALA A 43 4.18 -10.32 -4.91
CA ALA A 43 2.97 -9.54 -5.12
C ALA A 43 3.20 -8.39 -6.12
N ASN A 44 4.32 -7.67 -6.00
CA ASN A 44 4.69 -6.61 -6.94
C ASN A 44 4.95 -7.15 -8.36
N GLU A 45 5.62 -8.29 -8.48
CA GLU A 45 5.82 -8.94 -9.78
C GLU A 45 4.49 -9.31 -10.44
N GLN A 46 3.57 -9.91 -9.69
CA GLN A 46 2.22 -10.24 -10.19
C GLN A 46 1.45 -9.00 -10.63
N LEU A 47 1.51 -7.92 -9.85
CA LEU A 47 0.88 -6.65 -10.22
C LEU A 47 1.47 -6.06 -11.50
N ASN A 48 2.79 -6.11 -11.64
CA ASN A 48 3.47 -5.63 -12.84
C ASN A 48 3.10 -6.45 -14.08
N GLN A 49 3.05 -7.77 -13.97
CA GLN A 49 2.65 -8.64 -15.07
C GLN A 49 1.20 -8.38 -15.52
N VAL A 50 0.28 -8.29 -14.56
CA VAL A 50 -1.13 -8.02 -14.84
C VAL A 50 -1.30 -6.62 -15.44
N SER A 51 -0.61 -5.62 -14.89
CA SER A 51 -0.65 -4.25 -15.41
C SER A 51 -0.18 -4.18 -16.87
N LYS A 52 0.95 -4.82 -17.19
CA LYS A 52 1.45 -4.89 -18.58
C LYS A 52 0.46 -5.59 -19.52
N LYS A 53 -0.13 -6.69 -19.09
CA LYS A 53 -1.14 -7.40 -19.87
C LYS A 53 -2.34 -6.49 -20.17
N TRP A 54 -2.89 -5.85 -19.16
CA TRP A 54 -4.05 -4.96 -19.31
C TRP A 54 -3.74 -3.70 -20.12
N GLN A 55 -2.52 -3.15 -20.00
CA GLN A 55 -2.07 -2.06 -20.86
C GLN A 55 -2.05 -2.47 -22.34
N ALA A 56 -1.54 -3.68 -22.63
CA ALA A 56 -1.53 -4.21 -23.99
C ALA A 56 -2.94 -4.43 -24.56
N GLU A 57 -3.90 -4.88 -23.75
CA GLU A 57 -5.30 -5.04 -24.16
C GLU A 57 -5.94 -3.69 -24.51
N VAL A 58 -5.73 -2.65 -23.70
CA VAL A 58 -6.22 -1.30 -23.98
C VAL A 58 -5.56 -0.72 -25.22
N GLU A 59 -4.25 -0.91 -25.38
CA GLU A 59 -3.49 -0.41 -26.53
C GLU A 59 -3.91 -1.11 -27.85
N ALA A 60 -4.26 -2.39 -27.79
CA ALA A 60 -4.79 -3.10 -28.95
C ALA A 60 -6.09 -2.46 -29.45
N LEU A 61 -7.03 -2.12 -28.56
CA LEU A 61 -8.28 -1.43 -28.94
C LEU A 61 -8.01 -0.01 -29.48
N ASN A 62 -7.10 0.72 -28.89
CA ASN A 62 -6.71 2.05 -29.39
C ASN A 62 -6.10 1.96 -30.81
N THR A 63 -5.23 0.99 -31.03
CA THR A 63 -4.60 0.74 -32.33
C THR A 63 -5.65 0.34 -33.38
N GLU A 64 -6.61 -0.47 -33.00
CA GLU A 64 -7.74 -0.84 -33.87
C GLU A 64 -8.57 0.39 -34.24
N ALA A 65 -8.95 1.23 -33.25
CA ALA A 65 -9.68 2.47 -33.51
C ALA A 65 -8.92 3.43 -34.44
N GLN A 66 -7.61 3.58 -34.22
CA GLN A 66 -6.75 4.39 -35.09
C GLN A 66 -6.67 3.85 -36.52
N THR A 67 -6.61 2.54 -36.68
CA THR A 67 -6.60 1.89 -37.99
C THR A 67 -7.93 2.10 -38.69
N MET A 68 -9.06 1.92 -37.98
CA MET A 68 -10.38 2.20 -38.52
C MET A 68 -10.51 3.67 -38.98
N TYR A 69 -9.99 4.62 -38.19
CA TYR A 69 -9.99 6.03 -38.52
C TYR A 69 -9.16 6.32 -39.77
N LYS A 70 -7.94 5.78 -39.88
CA LYS A 70 -7.10 5.93 -41.10
C LYS A 70 -7.78 5.38 -42.34
N ASN A 71 -8.40 4.20 -42.23
CA ASN A 71 -9.14 3.61 -43.35
C ASN A 71 -10.33 4.50 -43.76
N TYR A 72 -11.08 5.01 -42.77
CA TYR A 72 -12.15 5.95 -43.02
C TYR A 72 -11.67 7.20 -43.77
N GLN A 73 -10.56 7.81 -43.36
CA GLN A 73 -9.98 8.97 -44.04
C GLN A 73 -9.63 8.71 -45.51
N ASN A 74 -9.10 7.53 -45.80
CA ASN A 74 -8.73 7.13 -47.16
C ASN A 74 -9.94 6.90 -48.08
N GLU A 75 -11.04 6.43 -47.50
CA GLU A 75 -12.23 6.03 -48.26
C GLU A 75 -13.34 7.10 -48.25
N VAL A 76 -13.26 8.12 -47.40
CA VAL A 76 -14.36 9.07 -47.11
C VAL A 76 -14.94 9.75 -48.36
N VAL A 77 -14.13 9.98 -49.38
CA VAL A 77 -14.56 10.64 -50.63
C VAL A 77 -15.43 9.74 -51.49
N PHE A 78 -15.36 8.43 -51.29
CA PHE A 78 -16.10 7.44 -52.08
C PHE A 78 -17.34 6.91 -51.34
N LEU A 79 -17.55 7.30 -50.06
CA LEU A 79 -18.61 6.79 -49.22
C LEU A 79 -19.90 7.60 -49.37
N SER A 80 -21.06 6.92 -49.31
CA SER A 80 -22.34 7.58 -49.12
C SER A 80 -22.46 8.17 -47.70
N GLN A 81 -23.40 9.09 -47.47
CA GLN A 81 -23.60 9.71 -46.16
C GLN A 81 -23.93 8.66 -45.08
N GLU A 82 -24.69 7.63 -45.45
CA GLU A 82 -25.04 6.54 -44.57
C GLU A 82 -23.84 5.67 -44.18
N GLN A 83 -22.97 5.37 -45.14
CA GLN A 83 -21.72 4.65 -44.90
C GLN A 83 -20.72 5.47 -44.06
N LYS A 84 -20.64 6.80 -44.29
CA LYS A 84 -19.82 7.70 -43.47
C LYS A 84 -20.24 7.65 -42.02
N LYS A 85 -21.54 7.79 -41.78
CA LYS A 85 -22.11 7.73 -40.43
C LYS A 85 -21.83 6.39 -39.77
N ALA A 86 -22.10 5.29 -40.46
CA ALA A 86 -21.86 3.94 -39.90
C ALA A 86 -20.39 3.72 -39.51
N LYS A 87 -19.43 4.18 -40.35
CA LYS A 87 -18.00 4.06 -40.04
C LYS A 87 -17.59 4.97 -38.87
N GLN A 88 -18.12 6.18 -38.80
CA GLN A 88 -17.86 7.10 -37.68
C GLN A 88 -18.41 6.53 -36.35
N ASP A 89 -19.64 6.03 -36.37
CA ASP A 89 -20.26 5.40 -35.20
C ASP A 89 -19.45 4.18 -34.73
N ALA A 90 -18.95 3.36 -35.66
CA ALA A 90 -18.10 2.21 -35.32
C ALA A 90 -16.76 2.63 -34.71
N ILE A 91 -16.12 3.69 -35.22
CA ILE A 91 -14.88 4.23 -34.65
C ILE A 91 -15.13 4.76 -33.22
N MET A 92 -16.17 5.58 -33.05
CA MET A 92 -16.55 6.10 -31.73
C MET A 92 -16.86 4.98 -30.72
N GLN A 93 -17.52 3.92 -31.17
CA GLN A 93 -17.79 2.76 -30.34
C GLN A 93 -16.49 2.08 -29.90
N LYS A 94 -15.53 1.91 -30.81
CA LYS A 94 -14.23 1.29 -30.50
C LYS A 94 -13.40 2.14 -29.53
N GLU A 95 -13.38 3.46 -29.73
CA GLU A 95 -12.72 4.42 -28.79
C GLU A 95 -13.37 4.36 -27.40
N LYS A 96 -14.69 4.26 -27.36
CA LYS A 96 -15.44 4.11 -26.12
C LYS A 96 -15.08 2.79 -25.42
N GLU A 97 -15.01 1.67 -26.15
CA GLU A 97 -14.59 0.37 -25.60
C GLU A 97 -13.20 0.45 -24.97
N ALA A 98 -12.24 1.08 -25.65
CA ALA A 98 -10.88 1.29 -25.13
C ALA A 98 -10.89 2.13 -23.84
N SER A 99 -11.66 3.23 -23.84
CA SER A 99 -11.78 4.12 -22.67
C SER A 99 -12.44 3.42 -21.49
N ASP A 100 -13.53 2.69 -21.72
CA ASP A 100 -14.25 1.93 -20.68
C ASP A 100 -13.38 0.81 -20.11
N LEU A 101 -12.61 0.11 -20.97
CA LEU A 101 -11.69 -0.94 -20.55
C LEU A 101 -10.54 -0.34 -19.70
N LYS A 102 -9.96 0.78 -20.13
CA LYS A 102 -8.94 1.51 -19.38
C LYS A 102 -9.45 1.92 -18.00
N ARG A 103 -10.67 2.48 -17.92
CA ARG A 103 -11.28 2.87 -16.64
C ARG A 103 -11.54 1.67 -15.75
N ARG A 104 -12.02 0.56 -16.31
CA ARG A 104 -12.25 -0.69 -15.57
C ARG A 104 -10.96 -1.23 -14.96
N TYR A 105 -9.86 -1.23 -15.71
CA TYR A 105 -8.59 -1.75 -15.21
C TYR A 105 -7.84 -0.79 -14.30
N PHE A 106 -7.76 0.49 -14.66
CA PHE A 106 -6.87 1.47 -14.04
C PHE A 106 -7.60 2.64 -13.35
N GLY A 107 -8.92 2.62 -13.31
CA GLY A 107 -9.70 3.63 -12.59
C GLY A 107 -9.46 3.59 -11.07
N PRO A 108 -9.95 4.59 -10.32
CA PRO A 108 -9.70 4.71 -8.87
C PRO A 108 -10.05 3.46 -8.06
N GLU A 109 -11.09 2.74 -8.43
CA GLU A 109 -11.51 1.46 -7.83
C GLU A 109 -11.46 0.32 -8.87
N GLY A 110 -10.55 0.44 -9.83
CA GLY A 110 -10.39 -0.51 -10.92
C GLY A 110 -9.81 -1.85 -10.47
N GLU A 111 -9.75 -2.79 -11.42
CA GLU A 111 -9.30 -4.16 -11.14
C GLU A 111 -7.84 -4.20 -10.63
N LEU A 112 -6.98 -3.26 -11.05
CA LEU A 112 -5.60 -3.19 -10.57
C LEU A 112 -5.56 -2.79 -9.10
N PHE A 113 -6.39 -1.84 -8.70
CA PHE A 113 -6.50 -1.42 -7.30
C PHE A 113 -6.98 -2.59 -6.41
N LYS A 114 -8.07 -3.24 -6.80
CA LYS A 114 -8.60 -4.41 -6.07
C LYS A 114 -7.58 -5.54 -5.95
N LYS A 115 -6.86 -5.81 -7.06
CA LYS A 115 -5.83 -6.84 -7.04
C LYS A 115 -4.66 -6.47 -6.13
N ARG A 116 -4.29 -5.19 -6.08
CA ARG A 116 -3.27 -4.69 -5.15
C ARG A 116 -3.72 -4.91 -3.70
N GLU A 117 -4.93 -4.50 -3.36
CA GLU A 117 -5.47 -4.71 -2.01
C GLU A 117 -5.46 -6.20 -1.63
N ALA A 118 -5.98 -7.05 -2.51
CA ALA A 118 -6.04 -8.49 -2.26
C ALA A 118 -4.66 -9.14 -2.02
N LEU A 119 -3.61 -8.60 -2.64
CA LEU A 119 -2.23 -9.11 -2.48
C LEU A 119 -1.50 -8.47 -1.29
N MET A 120 -1.76 -7.20 -0.99
CA MET A 120 -1.03 -6.45 0.05
C MET A 120 -1.64 -6.60 1.42
N THR A 121 -2.97 -6.67 1.53
CA THR A 121 -3.66 -6.76 2.83
C THR A 121 -3.16 -7.94 3.68
N PRO A 122 -3.03 -9.18 3.16
CA PRO A 122 -2.53 -10.29 3.98
C PRO A 122 -1.12 -10.04 4.51
N ILE A 123 -0.24 -9.45 3.70
CA ILE A 123 1.15 -9.14 4.08
C ILE A 123 1.17 -8.09 5.19
N GLN A 124 0.35 -7.06 5.07
CA GLN A 124 0.23 -6.02 6.09
C GLN A 124 -0.35 -6.56 7.41
N GLU A 125 -1.32 -7.47 7.32
CA GLU A 125 -1.90 -8.13 8.50
C GLU A 125 -0.87 -9.02 9.21
N GLU A 126 -0.03 -9.77 8.49
CA GLU A 126 1.06 -10.56 9.08
C GLU A 126 2.06 -9.66 9.83
N ILE A 127 2.47 -8.54 9.20
CA ILE A 127 3.37 -7.57 9.83
C ILE A 127 2.71 -6.95 11.06
N TYR A 128 1.45 -6.52 10.96
CA TYR A 128 0.70 -5.95 12.08
C TYR A 128 0.62 -6.93 13.25
N ASN A 129 0.31 -8.19 12.99
CA ASN A 129 0.24 -9.21 14.04
C ASN A 129 1.60 -9.44 14.70
N ALA A 130 2.69 -9.47 13.94
CA ALA A 130 4.05 -9.57 14.48
C ALA A 130 4.40 -8.37 15.37
N VAL A 131 4.08 -7.14 14.92
CA VAL A 131 4.27 -5.91 15.71
C VAL A 131 3.44 -5.94 16.99
N LYS A 132 2.19 -6.37 16.90
CA LYS A 132 1.29 -6.51 18.05
C LYS A 132 1.84 -7.49 19.08
N ASP A 133 2.25 -8.68 18.67
CA ASP A 133 2.82 -9.70 19.56
C ASP A 133 4.07 -9.19 20.29
N ILE A 134 4.97 -8.50 19.56
CA ILE A 134 6.18 -7.88 20.13
C ILE A 134 5.78 -6.79 21.13
N SER A 135 4.79 -5.97 20.79
CA SER A 135 4.32 -4.89 21.65
C SER A 135 3.74 -5.42 22.95
N ASP A 136 2.91 -6.45 22.86
CA ASP A 136 2.34 -7.11 24.05
C ASP A 136 3.44 -7.71 24.95
N LEU A 137 4.45 -8.36 24.36
CA LEU A 137 5.57 -8.96 25.08
C LEU A 137 6.49 -7.93 25.75
N ARG A 138 6.78 -6.82 25.04
CA ARG A 138 7.74 -5.79 25.48
C ARG A 138 7.09 -4.67 26.28
N GLY A 139 5.75 -4.60 26.29
CA GLY A 139 4.97 -3.55 26.94
C GLY A 139 5.07 -2.21 26.19
N TYR A 140 5.13 -2.21 24.87
CA TYR A 140 5.04 -0.99 24.08
C TYR A 140 3.61 -0.46 24.07
N SER A 141 3.45 0.82 24.42
CA SER A 141 2.16 1.52 24.38
C SER A 141 1.82 2.08 23.00
N LEU A 142 2.84 2.30 22.16
CA LEU A 142 2.71 2.81 20.81
C LEU A 142 3.90 2.35 19.98
N VAL A 143 3.61 1.94 18.75
CA VAL A 143 4.60 1.70 17.69
C VAL A 143 4.27 2.60 16.52
N VAL A 144 5.25 3.33 16.01
CA VAL A 144 5.08 4.31 14.91
C VAL A 144 5.92 3.87 13.72
N ASP A 145 5.32 3.93 12.54
CA ASP A 145 6.03 3.70 11.29
C ASP A 145 6.74 4.98 10.82
N ARG A 146 8.07 4.98 10.90
CA ARG A 146 8.88 6.13 10.50
C ARG A 146 8.96 6.33 8.98
N ALA A 147 8.64 5.31 8.18
CA ALA A 147 8.68 5.42 6.71
C ALA A 147 7.44 6.13 6.16
N SER A 148 6.29 5.96 6.81
CA SER A 148 5.01 6.56 6.40
C SER A 148 4.79 7.95 6.98
N ASP A 149 5.51 8.32 8.06
CA ASP A 149 5.26 9.54 8.80
C ASP A 149 6.38 10.57 8.63
N SER A 150 6.09 11.58 7.80
CA SER A 150 7.02 12.69 7.51
C SER A 150 7.32 13.59 8.72
N TRP A 151 6.64 13.40 9.86
CA TRP A 151 6.79 14.21 11.06
C TRP A 151 7.89 13.69 12.02
N ILE A 152 8.36 12.45 11.81
CA ILE A 152 9.44 11.90 12.62
C ILE A 152 10.78 12.42 12.10
N ILE A 153 11.29 13.47 12.74
CA ILE A 153 12.57 14.08 12.38
C ILE A 153 13.76 13.22 12.85
N PHE A 154 13.61 12.56 13.99
CA PHE A 154 14.64 11.70 14.57
C PHE A 154 14.03 10.54 15.34
N GLY A 155 14.56 9.34 15.10
CA GLY A 155 14.26 8.14 15.85
C GLY A 155 15.55 7.41 16.23
N SER A 156 15.74 7.16 17.52
CA SER A 156 16.91 6.41 17.96
C SER A 156 16.87 4.98 17.42
N PRO A 157 17.96 4.44 16.84
CA PRO A 157 18.04 3.03 16.45
C PRO A 157 17.75 2.04 17.58
N LYS A 158 17.89 2.48 18.84
CA LYS A 158 17.62 1.62 20.01
C LYS A 158 16.16 1.28 20.21
N ILE A 159 15.25 2.09 19.66
CA ILE A 159 13.80 1.86 19.75
C ILE A 159 13.21 1.36 18.42
N ASP A 160 14.05 1.17 17.39
CA ASP A 160 13.65 0.56 16.12
C ASP A 160 13.60 -0.96 16.26
N ILE A 161 12.43 -1.52 16.05
CA ILE A 161 12.16 -2.96 16.18
C ILE A 161 11.94 -3.64 14.81
N SER A 162 12.26 -2.98 13.69
CA SER A 162 12.03 -3.52 12.34
C SER A 162 12.69 -4.90 12.13
N ASN A 163 13.93 -5.06 12.61
CA ASN A 163 14.61 -6.37 12.52
C ASN A 163 13.98 -7.42 13.43
N GLU A 164 13.44 -7.04 14.59
CA GLU A 164 12.71 -7.94 15.49
C GLU A 164 11.40 -8.41 14.83
N VAL A 165 10.72 -7.51 14.13
CA VAL A 165 9.54 -7.85 13.31
C VAL A 165 9.90 -8.86 12.21
N LEU A 166 10.97 -8.61 11.45
CA LEU A 166 11.45 -9.55 10.42
C LEU A 166 11.83 -10.91 11.01
N GLN A 167 12.49 -10.92 12.16
CA GLN A 167 12.81 -12.16 12.87
C GLN A 167 11.54 -12.93 13.28
N LYS A 168 10.55 -12.23 13.80
CA LYS A 168 9.26 -12.82 14.18
C LYS A 168 8.52 -13.42 13.00
N LEU A 169 8.63 -12.79 11.83
CA LEU A 169 8.08 -13.25 10.55
C LEU A 169 8.89 -14.40 9.91
N GLY A 170 10.08 -14.71 10.45
CA GLY A 170 10.97 -15.74 9.90
C GLY A 170 11.84 -15.28 8.73
N TYR A 171 12.04 -13.97 8.54
CA TYR A 171 12.81 -13.38 7.43
C TYR A 171 14.11 -12.69 7.87
N ALA A 172 14.54 -12.84 9.12
CA ALA A 172 15.85 -12.36 9.56
C ALA A 172 16.96 -13.29 9.09
N ASN A 173 18.01 -12.72 8.51
CA ASN A 173 19.29 -13.38 8.28
C ASN A 173 20.13 -13.43 9.55
#